data_a5761cad11aaa5c468d8acd11960bba2
#
_entry.id   a5761cad11aaa5c468d8acd11960bba2
#
_cell.length_a   1.000
_cell.length_b   1.000
_cell.length_c   1.000
_cell.angle_alpha   90.00
_cell.angle_beta   90.00
_cell.angle_gamma   90.00
#
_symmetry.space_group_name_H-M   'P 1'
#
loop_
_entity.id
_entity.type
_entity.pdbx_description
1 polymer ?
#
loop_
_entity_poly.entity_id
_entity_poly.type
_entity_poly.pdbx_seq_one_letter_code
_entity_poly.pdbx_strand_id
1 'polypeptide(L)'
;MRQDPEPEFREWVAARRSHLRRTAYLLCGDWHLADDLVQEALTRAFAAWGRIVRGGQPDAYVRKILLNLYLDHRRRPARREAAWAELPDTASVGGGASDLGERERVLAALREVAPGQRAVLVLRFWEDLSVEQSAQALGVSTGNIKSQTSRGLEALRGALATYQEETP
;
A
#
# COMPACT_ATOMS: atom_id res chain seq x y z
N MET A 1 25.15 -5.10 28.09
CA MET A 1 25.57 -4.25 26.97
C MET A 1 24.36 -4.08 26.04
N ARG A 2 23.77 -2.90 25.98
CA ARG A 2 22.69 -2.63 25.00
C ARG A 2 23.38 -2.51 23.66
N GLN A 3 23.11 -3.45 22.77
CA GLN A 3 23.50 -3.30 21.37
C GLN A 3 22.80 -2.06 20.82
N ASP A 4 23.58 -1.23 20.14
CA ASP A 4 23.03 -0.08 19.41
C ASP A 4 22.05 -0.63 18.35
N PRO A 5 20.76 -0.24 18.38
CA PRO A 5 19.77 -0.76 17.44
C PRO A 5 19.96 -0.24 16.01
N GLU A 6 20.80 0.76 15.83
CA GLU A 6 20.95 1.46 14.55
C GLU A 6 21.52 0.60 13.43
N PRO A 7 22.58 -0.22 13.60
CA PRO A 7 23.12 -1.05 12.52
C PRO A 7 22.12 -2.11 12.04
N GLU A 8 21.45 -2.78 12.96
CA GLU A 8 20.45 -3.80 12.66
C GLU A 8 19.24 -3.19 11.94
N PHE A 9 18.77 -2.04 12.39
CA PHE A 9 17.70 -1.32 11.74
C PHE A 9 18.06 -0.89 10.31
N ARG A 10 19.26 -0.34 10.11
CA ARG A 10 19.74 0.05 8.77
C ARG A 10 19.80 -1.12 7.81
N GLU A 11 20.28 -2.26 8.25
CA GLU A 11 20.32 -3.48 7.45
C GLU A 11 18.92 -3.94 7.07
N TRP A 12 18.01 -3.95 8.03
CA TRP A 12 16.61 -4.30 7.78
C TRP A 12 15.96 -3.35 6.77
N VAL A 13 16.15 -2.03 6.93
CA VAL A 13 15.63 -1.00 6.00
C VAL A 13 16.19 -1.20 4.60
N ALA A 14 17.49 -1.42 4.46
CA ALA A 14 18.13 -1.64 3.17
C ALA A 14 17.50 -2.81 2.42
N ALA A 15 17.13 -3.88 3.12
CA ALA A 15 16.49 -5.07 2.54
C ALA A 15 15.00 -4.88 2.23
N ARG A 16 14.30 -3.95 2.89
CA ARG A 16 12.82 -3.86 2.85
C ARG A 16 12.26 -2.58 2.24
N ARG A 17 13.05 -1.54 2.13
CA ARG A 17 12.58 -0.20 1.71
C ARG A 17 11.89 -0.21 0.35
N SER A 18 12.45 -0.87 -0.64
CA SER A 18 11.86 -0.97 -1.99
C SER A 18 10.48 -1.62 -1.94
N HIS A 19 10.33 -2.70 -1.20
CA HIS A 19 9.06 -3.39 -1.06
C HIS A 19 8.01 -2.52 -0.35
N LEU A 20 8.38 -1.89 0.77
CA LEU A 20 7.51 -0.96 1.50
C LEU A 20 7.04 0.19 0.62
N ARG A 21 7.94 0.75 -0.17
CA ARG A 21 7.63 1.84 -1.10
C ARG A 21 6.61 1.43 -2.15
N ARG A 22 6.76 0.24 -2.74
CA ARG A 22 5.80 -0.31 -3.70
C ARG A 22 4.45 -0.60 -3.08
N THR A 23 4.43 -1.18 -1.87
CA THR A 23 3.20 -1.39 -1.12
C THR A 23 2.46 -0.08 -0.88
N ALA A 24 3.15 0.94 -0.41
CA ALA A 24 2.58 2.27 -0.22
C ALA A 24 2.03 2.86 -1.53
N TYR A 25 2.75 2.70 -2.62
CA TYR A 25 2.32 3.17 -3.94
C TYR A 25 1.04 2.46 -4.43
N LEU A 26 0.96 1.15 -4.25
CA LEU A 26 -0.25 0.39 -4.60
C LEU A 26 -1.47 0.86 -3.79
N LEU A 27 -1.25 1.27 -2.55
CA LEU A 27 -2.30 1.81 -1.68
C LEU A 27 -2.75 3.21 -2.09
N CYS A 28 -1.82 4.14 -2.29
CA CYS A 28 -2.12 5.56 -2.47
C CYS A 28 -2.08 6.06 -3.91
N GLY A 29 -1.38 5.37 -4.81
CA GLY A 29 -1.29 5.74 -6.23
C GLY A 29 -0.40 6.96 -6.53
N ASP A 30 0.38 7.43 -5.57
CA ASP A 30 1.24 8.60 -5.69
C ASP A 30 2.61 8.30 -5.06
N TRP A 31 3.69 8.45 -5.83
CA TRP A 31 5.04 8.16 -5.35
C TRP A 31 5.52 9.10 -4.26
N HIS A 32 5.14 10.38 -4.30
CA HIS A 32 5.50 11.34 -3.26
C HIS A 32 4.84 11.01 -1.93
N LEU A 33 3.55 10.73 -1.96
CA LEU A 33 2.83 10.29 -0.79
C LEU A 33 3.34 8.93 -0.28
N ALA A 34 3.64 8.00 -1.18
CA ALA A 34 4.22 6.70 -0.83
C ALA A 34 5.55 6.88 -0.08
N ASP A 35 6.43 7.74 -0.58
CA ASP A 35 7.71 8.03 0.07
C ASP A 35 7.51 8.67 1.46
N ASP A 36 6.58 9.59 1.61
CA ASP A 36 6.26 10.23 2.88
C ASP A 36 5.71 9.23 3.90
N LEU A 37 4.79 8.35 3.47
CA LEU A 37 4.23 7.30 4.32
C LEU A 37 5.29 6.30 4.79
N VAL A 38 6.17 5.89 3.89
CA VAL A 38 7.27 4.97 4.22
C VAL A 38 8.26 5.65 5.18
N GLN A 39 8.63 6.89 4.93
CA GLN A 39 9.54 7.64 5.80
C GLN A 39 8.96 7.78 7.21
N GLU A 40 7.70 8.12 7.35
CA GLU A 40 7.02 8.23 8.65
C GLU A 40 6.93 6.85 9.34
N ALA A 41 6.59 5.80 8.59
CA ALA A 41 6.53 4.43 9.11
C ALA A 41 7.90 3.98 9.65
N LEU A 42 8.98 4.24 8.92
CA LEU A 42 10.33 3.90 9.32
C LEU A 42 10.80 4.72 10.54
N THR A 43 10.43 5.99 10.62
CA THR A 43 10.72 6.83 11.80
C THR A 43 10.06 6.27 13.05
N ARG A 44 8.80 5.88 12.98
CA ARG A 44 8.08 5.26 14.10
C ARG A 44 8.64 3.89 14.45
N ALA A 45 8.99 3.10 13.45
CA ALA A 45 9.60 1.79 13.64
C ALA A 45 10.96 1.91 14.35
N PHE A 46 11.79 2.88 13.98
CA PHE A 46 13.09 3.11 14.63
C PHE A 46 12.92 3.42 16.13
N ALA A 47 11.99 4.30 16.47
CA ALA A 47 11.71 4.65 17.86
C ALA A 47 11.28 3.44 18.72
N ALA A 48 10.69 2.43 18.11
CA ALA A 48 10.20 1.22 18.78
C ALA A 48 11.04 -0.03 18.45
N TRP A 49 12.17 0.10 17.76
CA TRP A 49 12.89 -1.01 17.13
C TRP A 49 13.25 -2.14 18.09
N GLY A 50 13.80 -1.80 19.25
CA GLY A 50 14.15 -2.80 20.24
C GLY A 50 12.98 -3.65 20.74
N ARG A 51 11.78 -3.08 20.77
CA ARG A 51 10.54 -3.80 21.11
C ARG A 51 10.06 -4.63 19.94
N ILE A 52 10.15 -4.09 18.73
CA ILE A 52 9.72 -4.77 17.48
C ILE A 52 10.54 -6.03 17.27
N VAL A 53 11.86 -5.96 17.39
CA VAL A 53 12.77 -7.10 17.22
C VAL A 53 12.51 -8.20 18.27
N ARG A 54 12.30 -7.80 19.52
CA ARG A 54 11.96 -8.76 20.59
C ARG A 54 10.63 -9.49 20.32
N GLY A 55 9.70 -8.83 19.64
CA GLY A 55 8.44 -9.45 19.21
C GLY A 55 8.59 -10.44 18.05
N GLY A 56 9.73 -10.46 17.37
CA GLY A 56 10.08 -11.46 16.36
C GLY A 56 9.38 -11.31 14.99
N GLN A 57 8.64 -10.21 14.75
CA GLN A 57 7.91 -10.00 13.49
C GLN A 57 8.01 -8.54 13.00
N PRO A 58 9.21 -8.06 12.67
CA PRO A 58 9.39 -6.67 12.25
C PRO A 58 8.63 -6.31 10.98
N ASP A 59 8.58 -7.20 10.00
CA ASP A 59 7.86 -6.95 8.74
C ASP A 59 6.36 -6.71 8.97
N ALA A 60 5.72 -7.55 9.78
CA ALA A 60 4.30 -7.42 10.12
C ALA A 60 4.02 -6.12 10.89
N TYR A 61 4.90 -5.77 11.82
CA TYR A 61 4.76 -4.57 12.63
C TYR A 61 4.87 -3.29 11.79
N VAL A 62 5.90 -3.20 10.96
CA VAL A 62 6.12 -2.02 10.10
C VAL A 62 5.02 -1.91 9.04
N ARG A 63 4.57 -3.02 8.48
CA ARG A 63 3.42 -3.04 7.57
C ARG A 63 2.17 -2.47 8.25
N LYS A 64 1.91 -2.85 9.49
CA LYS A 64 0.78 -2.33 10.26
C LYS A 64 0.88 -0.82 10.49
N ILE A 65 2.06 -0.30 10.81
CA ILE A 65 2.28 1.13 10.92
C ILE A 65 1.95 1.83 9.59
N LEU A 66 2.46 1.30 8.48
CA LEU A 66 2.23 1.85 7.14
C LEU A 66 0.74 1.88 6.79
N LEU A 67 0.03 0.79 7.03
CA LEU A 67 -1.42 0.70 6.79
C LEU A 67 -2.20 1.71 7.63
N ASN A 68 -1.87 1.84 8.90
CA ASN A 68 -2.53 2.80 9.79
C ASN A 68 -2.28 4.24 9.34
N LEU A 69 -1.06 4.57 8.94
CA LEU A 69 -0.74 5.89 8.38
C LEU A 69 -1.52 6.18 7.10
N TYR A 70 -1.62 5.21 6.22
CA TYR A 70 -2.40 5.32 4.99
C TYR A 70 -3.89 5.55 5.28
N LEU A 71 -4.49 4.76 6.17
CA LEU A 71 -5.89 4.88 6.53
C LEU A 71 -6.18 6.21 7.24
N ASP A 72 -5.28 6.66 8.12
CA ASP A 72 -5.38 7.96 8.80
C ASP A 72 -5.31 9.12 7.80
N HIS A 73 -4.40 9.02 6.84
CA HIS A 73 -4.29 10.00 5.76
C HIS A 73 -5.60 10.10 4.96
N ARG A 74 -6.23 8.95 4.67
CA ARG A 74 -7.51 8.89 3.95
C ARG A 74 -8.69 9.46 4.74
N ARG A 75 -8.65 9.42 6.07
CA ARG A 75 -9.73 9.90 6.95
C ARG A 75 -9.73 11.41 7.15
N ARG A 76 -8.66 12.13 6.78
CA ARG A 76 -8.53 13.58 6.95
C ARG A 76 -9.00 14.32 5.68
N PRO A 77 -10.23 14.93 5.68
CA PRO A 77 -10.80 15.56 4.47
C PRO A 77 -9.94 16.68 3.88
N ALA A 78 -9.31 17.50 4.73
CA ALA A 78 -8.45 18.60 4.32
C ALA A 78 -7.22 18.13 3.52
N ARG A 79 -6.67 16.96 3.84
CA ARG A 79 -5.56 16.37 3.10
C ARG A 79 -6.02 15.70 1.81
N ARG A 80 -7.26 15.21 1.75
CA ARG A 80 -7.86 14.69 0.51
C ARG A 80 -7.98 15.80 -0.54
N GLU A 81 -8.47 16.96 -0.16
CA GLU A 81 -8.60 18.12 -1.07
C GLU A 81 -7.24 18.60 -1.55
N ALA A 82 -6.24 18.72 -0.66
CA ALA A 82 -4.87 19.09 -1.02
C ALA A 82 -4.22 18.06 -1.96
N ALA A 83 -4.39 16.77 -1.71
CA ALA A 83 -3.89 15.72 -2.58
C ALA A 83 -4.55 15.73 -3.98
N TRP A 84 -5.83 16.11 -4.06
CA TRP A 84 -6.52 16.29 -5.34
C TRP A 84 -6.10 17.57 -6.08
N ALA A 85 -5.75 18.63 -5.36
CA ALA A 85 -5.31 19.89 -5.94
C ALA A 85 -3.87 19.85 -6.48
N GLU A 86 -3.04 18.98 -5.92
CA GLU A 86 -1.62 18.81 -6.30
C GLU A 86 -1.38 17.67 -7.30
N LEU A 87 -2.44 16.94 -7.72
CA LEU A 87 -2.30 16.01 -8.83
C LEU A 87 -2.04 16.83 -10.10
N PRO A 88 -0.80 16.88 -10.60
CA PRO A 88 -0.65 17.23 -12.00
C PRO A 88 -1.48 16.20 -12.75
N ASP A 89 -2.23 16.65 -13.74
CA ASP A 89 -2.65 15.80 -14.84
C ASP A 89 -1.38 15.09 -15.35
N THR A 90 -1.01 14.01 -14.71
CA THR A 90 -0.08 13.09 -15.33
C THR A 90 -0.88 12.44 -16.43
N ALA A 91 -0.97 13.21 -17.49
CA ALA A 91 -1.16 12.64 -18.79
C ALA A 91 -0.34 11.36 -18.78
N SER A 92 -1.03 10.25 -18.96
CA SER A 92 -0.43 8.99 -19.30
C SER A 92 0.83 9.27 -20.12
N VAL A 93 1.99 9.00 -19.58
CA VAL A 93 3.16 8.87 -20.41
C VAL A 93 2.87 7.63 -21.25
N GLY A 94 2.25 7.87 -22.37
CA GLY A 94 2.03 6.87 -23.35
C GLY A 94 3.36 6.37 -23.81
N GLY A 95 3.50 5.11 -23.89
CA GLY A 95 4.56 4.63 -24.72
C GLY A 95 5.13 3.30 -24.36
N GLY A 96 4.79 2.36 -25.15
CA GLY A 96 5.71 1.38 -25.67
C GLY A 96 5.98 0.17 -24.78
N ALA A 97 5.73 -0.96 -25.35
CA ALA A 97 5.81 -2.33 -24.92
C ALA A 97 4.62 -2.81 -24.09
N SER A 98 4.01 -3.87 -24.55
CA SER A 98 2.78 -4.46 -24.05
C SER A 98 2.76 -4.73 -22.54
N ASP A 99 3.91 -5.10 -21.94
CA ASP A 99 4.01 -5.40 -20.51
C ASP A 99 3.94 -4.16 -19.62
N LEU A 100 4.51 -3.02 -20.07
CA LEU A 100 4.40 -1.76 -19.35
C LEU A 100 2.98 -1.21 -19.42
N GLY A 101 2.31 -1.36 -20.57
CA GLY A 101 0.92 -0.96 -20.75
C GLY A 101 -0.04 -1.75 -19.85
N GLU A 102 0.16 -3.05 -19.66
CA GLU A 102 -0.66 -3.87 -18.75
C GLU A 102 -0.48 -3.46 -17.30
N ARG A 103 0.74 -3.23 -16.85
CA ARG A 103 1.00 -2.75 -15.48
C ARG A 103 0.34 -1.41 -15.21
N GLU A 104 0.46 -0.47 -16.13
CA GLU A 104 -0.18 0.84 -16.01
C GLU A 104 -1.70 0.75 -15.95
N ARG A 105 -2.31 -0.14 -16.75
CA ARG A 105 -3.74 -0.41 -16.72
C ARG A 105 -4.20 -0.97 -15.39
N VAL A 106 -3.49 -1.94 -14.85
CA VAL A 106 -3.81 -2.54 -13.55
C VAL A 106 -3.68 -1.50 -12.44
N LEU A 107 -2.63 -0.69 -12.45
CA LEU A 107 -2.44 0.37 -11.47
C LEU A 107 -3.52 1.45 -11.59
N ALA A 108 -3.89 1.84 -12.78
CA ALA A 108 -4.98 2.79 -13.01
C ALA A 108 -6.33 2.22 -12.54
N ALA A 109 -6.62 0.96 -12.87
CA ALA A 109 -7.83 0.29 -12.42
C ALA A 109 -7.87 0.14 -10.89
N LEU A 110 -6.74 -0.16 -10.26
CA LEU A 110 -6.62 -0.27 -8.80
C LEU A 110 -6.94 1.06 -8.10
N ARG A 111 -6.60 2.19 -8.71
CA ARG A 111 -6.94 3.52 -8.19
C ARG A 111 -8.44 3.80 -8.15
N GLU A 112 -9.22 3.15 -9.00
CA GLU A 112 -10.68 3.28 -9.03
C GLU A 112 -11.37 2.40 -7.98
N VAL A 113 -10.67 1.42 -7.43
CA VAL A 113 -11.19 0.57 -6.36
C VAL A 113 -11.26 1.38 -5.05
N ALA A 114 -12.35 1.23 -4.30
CA ALA A 114 -12.54 1.90 -3.01
C ALA A 114 -11.36 1.61 -2.05
N PRO A 115 -10.91 2.58 -1.22
CA PRO A 115 -9.69 2.44 -0.43
C PRO A 115 -9.62 1.22 0.48
N GLY A 116 -10.70 0.89 1.16
CA GLY A 116 -10.76 -0.30 2.03
C GLY A 116 -10.66 -1.60 1.25
N GLN A 117 -11.31 -1.68 0.10
CA GLN A 117 -11.22 -2.81 -0.82
C GLN A 117 -9.81 -2.91 -1.42
N ARG A 118 -9.23 -1.79 -1.81
CA ARG A 118 -7.85 -1.72 -2.33
C ARG A 118 -6.84 -2.22 -1.31
N ALA A 119 -6.94 -1.79 -0.06
CA ALA A 119 -6.07 -2.25 1.01
C ALA A 119 -6.15 -3.78 1.18
N VAL A 120 -7.34 -4.35 1.13
CA VAL A 120 -7.52 -5.81 1.20
C VAL A 120 -6.89 -6.52 0.01
N LEU A 121 -7.07 -6.01 -1.21
CA LEU A 121 -6.45 -6.59 -2.41
C LEU A 121 -4.92 -6.53 -2.34
N VAL A 122 -4.35 -5.42 -1.88
CA VAL A 122 -2.90 -5.29 -1.69
C VAL A 122 -2.38 -6.30 -0.68
N LEU A 123 -3.04 -6.45 0.45
CA LEU A 123 -2.63 -7.42 1.48
C LEU A 123 -2.75 -8.86 0.99
N ARG A 124 -3.81 -9.20 0.30
CA ARG A 124 -4.06 -10.57 -0.15
C ARG A 124 -3.19 -10.98 -1.34
N PHE A 125 -2.99 -10.11 -2.31
CA PHE A 125 -2.37 -10.47 -3.60
C PHE A 125 -0.96 -9.92 -3.80
N TRP A 126 -0.60 -8.81 -3.18
CA TRP A 126 0.75 -8.28 -3.23
C TRP A 126 1.60 -8.74 -2.05
N GLU A 127 1.08 -8.65 -0.84
CA GLU A 127 1.76 -9.08 0.39
C GLU A 127 1.58 -10.59 0.68
N ASP A 128 0.76 -11.27 -0.09
CA ASP A 128 0.47 -12.71 0.02
C ASP A 128 0.03 -13.13 1.43
N LEU A 129 -0.77 -12.31 2.09
CA LEU A 129 -1.31 -12.62 3.41
C LEU A 129 -2.55 -13.50 3.33
N SER A 130 -2.72 -14.36 4.33
CA SER A 130 -3.97 -15.11 4.52
C SER A 130 -5.13 -14.17 4.87
N VAL A 131 -6.35 -14.68 4.82
CA VAL A 131 -7.55 -13.95 5.28
C VAL A 131 -7.38 -13.54 6.75
N GLU A 132 -6.90 -14.45 7.60
CA GLU A 132 -6.67 -14.22 9.03
C GLU A 132 -5.58 -13.16 9.28
N GLN A 133 -4.48 -13.24 8.58
CA GLN A 133 -3.39 -12.25 8.67
C GLN A 133 -3.83 -10.87 8.20
N SER A 134 -4.61 -10.81 7.12
CA SER A 134 -5.18 -9.56 6.61
C SER A 134 -6.17 -8.94 7.58
N ALA A 135 -7.03 -9.76 8.19
CA ALA A 135 -7.97 -9.33 9.22
C ALA A 135 -7.23 -8.75 10.43
N GLN A 136 -6.17 -9.40 10.88
CA GLN A 136 -5.33 -8.92 11.97
C GLN A 136 -4.62 -7.60 11.62
N ALA A 137 -4.08 -7.49 10.41
CA ALA A 137 -3.38 -6.29 9.96
C ALA A 137 -4.31 -5.06 9.88
N LEU A 138 -5.56 -5.24 9.46
CA LEU A 138 -6.55 -4.16 9.33
C LEU A 138 -7.43 -3.97 10.57
N GLY A 139 -7.41 -4.89 11.53
CA GLY A 139 -8.26 -4.83 12.71
C GLY A 139 -9.75 -5.04 12.39
N VAL A 140 -10.06 -5.90 11.42
CA VAL A 140 -11.41 -6.24 10.99
C VAL A 140 -11.65 -7.75 11.07
N SER A 141 -12.92 -8.18 10.89
CA SER A 141 -13.26 -9.61 10.90
C SER A 141 -12.79 -10.33 9.62
N THR A 142 -12.61 -11.64 9.70
CA THR A 142 -12.32 -12.48 8.52
C THR A 142 -13.45 -12.44 7.49
N GLY A 143 -14.69 -12.35 7.95
CA GLY A 143 -15.85 -12.16 7.08
C GLY A 143 -15.79 -10.84 6.30
N ASN A 144 -15.35 -9.77 6.94
CA ASN A 144 -15.11 -8.48 6.29
C ASN A 144 -14.04 -8.61 5.18
N ILE A 145 -12.92 -9.28 5.46
CA ILE A 145 -11.86 -9.51 4.46
C ILE A 145 -12.41 -10.26 3.24
N LYS A 146 -13.16 -11.35 3.44
CA LYS A 146 -13.75 -12.13 2.35
C LYS A 146 -14.70 -11.29 1.50
N SER A 147 -15.58 -10.54 2.15
CA SER A 147 -16.55 -9.64 1.50
C SER A 147 -15.84 -8.53 0.70
N GLN A 148 -14.86 -7.88 1.30
CA GLN A 148 -14.08 -6.81 0.65
C GLN A 148 -13.20 -7.34 -0.48
N THR A 149 -12.65 -8.54 -0.36
CA THR A 149 -11.92 -9.19 -1.45
C THR A 149 -12.82 -9.41 -2.67
N SER A 150 -14.01 -9.96 -2.45
CA SER A 150 -14.98 -10.22 -3.52
C SER A 150 -15.41 -8.92 -4.22
N ARG A 151 -15.78 -7.90 -3.47
CA ARG A 151 -16.18 -6.59 -4.00
C ARG A 151 -15.03 -5.88 -4.70
N GLY A 152 -13.83 -5.95 -4.12
CA GLY A 152 -12.62 -5.35 -4.69
C GLY A 152 -12.24 -5.98 -6.01
N LEU A 153 -12.29 -7.30 -6.14
CA LEU A 153 -12.03 -8.01 -7.39
C LEU A 153 -13.08 -7.69 -8.45
N GLU A 154 -14.34 -7.58 -8.09
CA GLU A 154 -15.42 -7.19 -8.99
C GLU A 154 -15.19 -5.76 -9.50
N ALA A 155 -14.89 -4.81 -8.62
CA ALA A 155 -14.58 -3.43 -9.00
C ALA A 155 -13.35 -3.33 -9.89
N LEU A 156 -12.29 -4.08 -9.57
CA LEU A 156 -11.07 -4.13 -10.39
C LEU A 156 -11.33 -4.68 -11.78
N ARG A 157 -12.08 -5.75 -11.90
CA ARG A 157 -12.48 -6.32 -13.21
C ARG A 157 -13.29 -5.33 -14.02
N GLY A 158 -14.24 -4.63 -13.40
CA GLY A 158 -15.05 -3.60 -14.05
C GLY A 158 -14.19 -2.44 -14.59
N ALA A 159 -13.26 -1.95 -13.78
CA ALA A 159 -12.33 -0.90 -14.20
C ALA A 159 -11.41 -1.36 -15.35
N LEU A 160 -10.88 -2.57 -15.28
CA LEU A 160 -10.05 -3.14 -16.34
C LEU A 160 -10.81 -3.31 -17.67
N ALA A 161 -12.08 -3.71 -17.61
CA ALA A 161 -12.92 -3.85 -18.81
C ALA A 161 -13.10 -2.50 -19.52
N THR A 162 -13.30 -1.42 -18.77
CA THR A 162 -13.42 -0.07 -19.33
C THR A 162 -12.15 0.35 -20.08
N TYR A 163 -10.97 0.05 -19.54
CA TYR A 163 -9.71 0.36 -20.22
C TYR A 163 -9.45 -0.49 -21.47
N GLN A 164 -10.07 -1.66 -21.59
CA GLN A 164 -9.95 -2.50 -22.80
C GLN A 164 -10.79 -1.95 -23.95
N GLU A 165 -11.92 -1.34 -23.66
CA GLU A 165 -12.83 -0.75 -24.67
C GLU A 165 -12.30 0.58 -25.22
N GLU A 166 -11.46 1.29 -24.49
CA GLU A 166 -10.88 2.57 -24.89
C GLU A 166 -9.62 2.45 -25.76
N THR A 167 -9.14 1.22 -26.00
CA THR A 167 -7.99 0.99 -26.88
C THR A 167 -8.47 0.55 -28.24
N PRO A 168 -8.37 1.40 -29.29
CA PRO A 168 -8.73 1.03 -30.65
C PRO A 168 -7.80 -0.02 -31.24
#